data_d5268c090555d09f8ae9798961ad9c03
#
_entry.id   d5268c090555d09f8ae9798961ad9c03
#
_cell.length_a   1.000
_cell.length_b   1.000
_cell.length_c   1.000
_cell.angle_alpha   90.00
_cell.angle_beta   90.00
_cell.angle_gamma   90.00
#
_symmetry.space_group_name_H-M   'P 1'
#
loop_
_entity.id
_entity.type
_entity.pdbx_description
1 polymer ?
#
loop_
_entity_poly.entity_id
_entity_poly.type
_entity_poly.pdbx_seq_one_letter_code
_entity_poly.pdbx_strand_id
1 'polypeptide(L)'
;MSGCLYSVGVGPGDPELMTLKAVRKIRECEIIVLPISDRELTEPMLLEQNGKENKALRYLEVCTAYQIAVQAVPEIEKKQILFLPMPMIKDKKVLRKIHAKGAETIGQFLEQGYSIAFLTIGDPTVYSTCMYVEQMIEQQGYPVGTVSGIPSFCAAAARLNQPLGEQEEQIHILPGSYEAGEGLQLSGTKILMKTGKKMGQIKEFLQ
;
A
#
# COMPACT_ATOMS: atom_id res chain seq x y z
N MET A 1 -11.98 23.10 9.77
CA MET A 1 -11.48 22.66 8.44
C MET A 1 -11.49 21.14 8.48
N SER A 2 -11.95 20.47 7.44
CA SER A 2 -11.88 19.01 7.34
C SER A 2 -10.42 18.54 7.27
N GLY A 3 -10.13 17.36 7.81
CA GLY A 3 -8.82 16.73 7.67
C GLY A 3 -8.49 16.35 6.25
N CYS A 4 -7.31 15.76 6.02
CA CYS A 4 -6.87 15.31 4.70
C CYS A 4 -6.38 13.86 4.78
N LEU A 5 -6.74 13.04 3.78
CA LEU A 5 -6.20 11.69 3.62
C LEU A 5 -4.96 11.73 2.73
N TYR A 6 -3.87 11.14 3.21
CA TYR A 6 -2.65 10.95 2.42
C TYR A 6 -2.39 9.46 2.21
N SER A 7 -2.41 9.00 0.94
CA SER A 7 -1.89 7.67 0.59
C SER A 7 -0.36 7.75 0.52
N VAL A 8 0.32 7.05 1.43
CA VAL A 8 1.76 7.21 1.63
C VAL A 8 2.49 5.92 1.29
N GLY A 9 3.35 5.97 0.27
CA GLY A 9 4.28 4.90 -0.07
C GLY A 9 5.45 4.84 0.90
N VAL A 10 5.60 3.71 1.59
CA VAL A 10 6.70 3.49 2.54
C VAL A 10 7.93 2.83 1.90
N GLY A 11 7.94 2.69 0.59
CA GLY A 11 9.05 2.03 -0.12
C GLY A 11 9.00 0.51 -0.06
N PRO A 12 10.03 -0.16 -0.60
CA PRO A 12 9.98 -1.59 -0.93
C PRO A 12 10.43 -2.54 0.19
N GLY A 13 10.84 -2.03 1.35
CA GLY A 13 11.29 -2.86 2.47
C GLY A 13 12.37 -2.22 3.33
N ASP A 14 13.35 -1.59 2.72
CA ASP A 14 14.41 -0.86 3.41
C ASP A 14 13.87 0.49 3.92
N PRO A 15 13.92 0.79 5.23
CA PRO A 15 13.45 2.06 5.78
C PRO A 15 14.25 3.26 5.27
N GLU A 16 15.50 3.10 4.85
CA GLU A 16 16.33 4.18 4.26
C GLU A 16 15.83 4.57 2.86
N LEU A 17 15.02 3.72 2.21
CA LEU A 17 14.37 4.02 0.93
C LEU A 17 13.01 4.72 1.09
N MET A 18 12.63 5.14 2.29
CA MET A 18 11.49 6.02 2.49
C MET A 18 11.82 7.43 2.03
N THR A 19 10.89 8.06 1.31
CA THR A 19 11.07 9.46 0.91
C THR A 19 10.94 10.41 2.10
N LEU A 20 11.69 11.51 2.12
CA LEU A 20 11.56 12.54 3.14
C LEU A 20 10.13 13.07 3.27
N LYS A 21 9.39 13.12 2.16
CA LYS A 21 7.98 13.52 2.15
C LYS A 21 7.11 12.51 2.87
N ALA A 22 7.35 11.20 2.70
CA ALA A 22 6.63 10.14 3.40
C ALA A 22 6.87 10.23 4.91
N VAL A 23 8.14 10.32 5.34
CA VAL A 23 8.51 10.49 6.75
C VAL A 23 7.81 11.70 7.37
N ARG A 24 7.85 12.85 6.68
CA ARG A 24 7.20 14.08 7.15
C ARG A 24 5.69 13.90 7.28
N LYS A 25 5.02 13.32 6.26
CA LYS A 25 3.57 13.14 6.28
C LYS A 25 3.11 12.17 7.38
N ILE A 26 3.85 11.09 7.61
CA ILE A 26 3.58 10.19 8.73
C ILE A 26 3.70 10.91 10.08
N ARG A 27 4.67 11.83 10.24
CA ARG A 27 4.80 12.63 11.45
C ARG A 27 3.68 13.66 11.63
N GLU A 28 3.25 14.30 10.56
CA GLU A 28 2.20 15.34 10.56
C GLU A 28 0.80 14.76 10.84
N CYS A 29 0.48 13.58 10.36
CA CYS A 29 -0.84 12.97 10.51
C CYS A 29 -1.07 12.42 11.93
N GLU A 30 -2.30 12.59 12.45
CA GLU A 30 -2.70 12.08 13.76
C GLU A 30 -3.04 10.59 13.72
N ILE A 31 -3.61 10.12 12.62
CA ILE A 31 -4.08 8.74 12.46
C ILE A 31 -3.28 8.05 11.36
N ILE A 32 -2.86 6.81 11.65
CA ILE A 32 -2.21 5.93 10.69
C ILE A 32 -3.17 4.82 10.31
N VAL A 33 -3.42 4.67 9.02
CA VAL A 33 -4.22 3.58 8.46
C VAL A 33 -3.30 2.49 7.94
N LEU A 34 -3.55 1.25 8.37
CA LEU A 34 -2.78 0.07 8.00
C LEU A 34 -3.65 -0.95 7.26
N PRO A 35 -3.25 -1.38 6.05
CA PRO A 35 -3.97 -2.42 5.31
C PRO A 35 -3.66 -3.80 5.89
N ILE A 36 -4.69 -4.54 6.27
CA ILE A 36 -4.58 -5.88 6.84
C ILE A 36 -5.25 -6.89 5.91
N SER A 37 -4.51 -7.89 5.45
CA SER A 37 -5.02 -8.93 4.56
C SER A 37 -5.58 -10.16 5.28
N ASP A 38 -5.58 -10.16 6.61
CA ASP A 38 -6.11 -11.25 7.43
C ASP A 38 -7.63 -11.35 7.25
N ARG A 39 -8.14 -12.58 6.99
CA ARG A 39 -9.56 -12.84 6.79
C ARG A 39 -10.40 -12.69 8.06
N GLU A 40 -9.77 -12.71 9.23
CA GLU A 40 -10.46 -12.52 10.49
C GLU A 40 -10.81 -11.04 10.76
N LEU A 41 -10.11 -10.10 10.09
CA LEU A 41 -10.47 -8.70 10.12
C LEU A 41 -11.53 -8.43 9.05
N THR A 42 -12.79 -8.37 9.45
CA THR A 42 -13.93 -8.14 8.56
C THR A 42 -14.42 -6.68 8.56
N GLU A 43 -14.11 -5.93 9.61
CA GLU A 43 -14.51 -4.53 9.79
C GLU A 43 -13.29 -3.67 10.15
N PRO A 44 -13.30 -2.35 9.85
CA PRO A 44 -12.28 -1.44 10.34
C PRO A 44 -12.16 -1.50 11.87
N MET A 45 -10.93 -1.53 12.39
CA MET A 45 -10.66 -1.65 13.81
C MET A 45 -9.65 -0.59 14.27
N LEU A 46 -10.03 0.23 15.24
CA LEU A 46 -9.13 1.19 15.88
C LEU A 46 -8.33 0.47 16.98
N LEU A 47 -7.03 0.68 17.02
CA LEU A 47 -6.18 0.21 18.12
C LEU A 47 -6.42 1.09 19.35
N GLU A 48 -6.99 0.51 20.39
CA GLU A 48 -7.15 1.18 21.68
C GLU A 48 -5.80 1.23 22.42
N GLN A 49 -5.41 2.43 22.88
CA GLN A 49 -4.13 2.66 23.58
C GLN A 49 -3.95 1.83 24.86
N ASN A 50 -5.04 1.37 25.45
CA ASN A 50 -5.05 0.51 26.65
C ASN A 50 -5.39 -0.96 26.35
N GLY A 51 -5.69 -1.29 25.09
CA GLY A 51 -6.06 -2.63 24.68
C GLY A 51 -4.83 -3.51 24.50
N LYS A 52 -4.52 -4.34 25.48
CA LYS A 52 -3.59 -5.47 25.35
C LYS A 52 -4.22 -6.63 24.55
N GLU A 53 -5.03 -6.32 23.53
CA GLU A 53 -5.58 -7.38 22.70
C GLU A 53 -4.46 -7.98 21.84
N ASN A 54 -4.09 -9.21 22.11
CA ASN A 54 -3.09 -9.99 21.35
C ASN A 54 -3.34 -9.92 19.83
N LYS A 55 -4.59 -9.74 19.41
CA LYS A 55 -4.98 -9.66 18.00
C LYS A 55 -4.48 -8.37 17.32
N ALA A 56 -4.59 -7.24 17.98
CA ALA A 56 -4.12 -5.95 17.45
C ALA A 56 -2.59 -5.92 17.32
N LEU A 57 -1.87 -6.45 18.31
CA LEU A 57 -0.41 -6.58 18.25
C LEU A 57 0.03 -7.48 17.10
N ARG A 58 -0.65 -8.61 16.89
CA ARG A 58 -0.42 -9.49 15.73
C ARG A 58 -0.57 -8.75 14.39
N TYR A 59 -1.55 -7.85 14.25
CA TYR A 59 -1.72 -7.07 13.02
C TYR A 59 -0.56 -6.09 12.78
N LEU A 60 -0.01 -5.49 13.82
CA LEU A 60 1.21 -4.67 13.68
C LEU A 60 2.41 -5.52 13.23
N GLU A 61 2.60 -6.70 13.81
CA GLU A 61 3.71 -7.61 13.47
C GLU A 61 3.66 -8.08 12.01
N VAL A 62 2.47 -8.38 11.48
CA VAL A 62 2.34 -8.88 10.10
C VAL A 62 2.19 -7.78 9.05
N CYS A 63 1.94 -6.54 9.43
CA CYS A 63 1.79 -5.42 8.51
C CYS A 63 3.15 -4.90 8.04
N THR A 64 3.62 -5.37 6.89
CA THR A 64 4.92 -4.96 6.33
C THR A 64 5.06 -3.45 6.17
N ALA A 65 3.99 -2.74 5.78
CA ALA A 65 4.04 -1.27 5.66
C ALA A 65 4.31 -0.59 7.01
N TYR A 66 3.73 -1.11 8.10
CA TYR A 66 4.03 -0.64 9.45
C TYR A 66 5.46 -0.97 9.87
N GLN A 67 5.91 -2.20 9.62
CA GLN A 67 7.25 -2.65 9.99
C GLN A 67 8.37 -1.84 9.31
N ILE A 68 8.14 -1.36 8.09
CA ILE A 68 9.04 -0.44 7.41
C ILE A 68 8.97 0.96 8.07
N ALA A 69 7.76 1.48 8.22
CA ALA A 69 7.54 2.85 8.68
C ALA A 69 8.02 3.08 10.12
N VAL A 70 7.83 2.14 11.03
CA VAL A 70 8.22 2.28 12.45
C VAL A 70 9.74 2.41 12.64
N GLN A 71 10.54 1.80 11.75
CA GLN A 71 11.99 1.92 11.80
C GLN A 71 12.48 3.32 11.39
N ALA A 72 11.81 3.98 10.43
CA ALA A 72 12.16 5.34 10.00
C ALA A 72 11.45 6.43 10.82
N VAL A 73 10.31 6.11 11.42
CA VAL A 73 9.45 7.04 12.19
C VAL A 73 8.97 6.33 13.45
N PRO A 74 9.81 6.14 14.49
CA PRO A 74 9.41 5.45 15.73
C PRO A 74 8.21 6.09 16.44
N GLU A 75 7.99 7.40 16.24
CA GLU A 75 6.87 8.14 16.81
C GLU A 75 5.49 7.60 16.37
N ILE A 76 5.43 6.76 15.33
CA ILE A 76 4.21 6.12 14.85
C ILE A 76 3.54 5.27 15.94
N GLU A 77 4.31 4.70 16.87
CA GLU A 77 3.82 3.90 18.01
C GLU A 77 2.91 4.68 18.96
N LYS A 78 3.03 6.02 18.95
CA LYS A 78 2.24 6.92 19.82
C LYS A 78 0.99 7.45 19.13
N LYS A 79 0.79 7.13 17.85
CA LYS A 79 -0.34 7.61 17.05
C LYS A 79 -1.55 6.68 17.17
N GLN A 80 -2.70 7.19 16.82
CA GLN A 80 -3.88 6.34 16.63
C GLN A 80 -3.67 5.47 15.37
N ILE A 81 -3.94 4.17 15.49
CA ILE A 81 -3.79 3.23 14.39
C ILE A 81 -5.16 2.64 14.06
N LEU A 82 -5.56 2.79 12.80
CA LEU A 82 -6.78 2.21 12.24
C LEU A 82 -6.39 1.07 11.29
N PHE A 83 -6.76 -0.15 11.62
CA PHE A 83 -6.62 -1.31 10.75
C PHE A 83 -7.80 -1.37 9.78
N LEU A 84 -7.50 -1.45 8.47
CA LEU A 84 -8.51 -1.66 7.45
C LEU A 84 -8.41 -3.06 6.85
N PRO A 85 -9.53 -3.79 6.75
CA PRO A 85 -9.54 -5.08 6.05
C PRO A 85 -9.26 -4.87 4.56
N MET A 86 -8.23 -5.54 4.06
CA MET A 86 -7.81 -5.57 2.65
C MET A 86 -7.59 -7.01 2.20
N PRO A 87 -8.66 -7.87 2.22
CA PRO A 87 -8.51 -9.28 1.94
C PRO A 87 -8.15 -9.53 0.47
N MET A 88 -7.29 -10.52 0.23
CA MET A 88 -6.93 -10.98 -1.12
C MET A 88 -8.00 -11.92 -1.68
N ILE A 89 -9.15 -11.38 -2.10
CA ILE A 89 -10.27 -12.11 -2.71
C ILE A 89 -10.51 -11.63 -4.14
N LYS A 90 -11.13 -12.51 -4.96
CA LYS A 90 -11.42 -12.20 -6.38
C LYS A 90 -12.76 -11.51 -6.60
N ASP A 91 -13.69 -11.59 -5.64
CA ASP A 91 -15.02 -11.01 -5.75
C ASP A 91 -14.95 -9.47 -5.64
N LYS A 92 -15.04 -8.82 -6.79
CA LYS A 92 -14.99 -7.36 -6.90
C LYS A 92 -16.14 -6.66 -6.18
N LYS A 93 -17.34 -7.30 -6.08
CA LYS A 93 -18.49 -6.70 -5.40
C LYS A 93 -18.29 -6.70 -3.88
N VAL A 94 -17.75 -7.79 -3.35
CA VAL A 94 -17.40 -7.90 -1.93
C VAL A 94 -16.27 -6.93 -1.59
N LEU A 95 -15.19 -6.88 -2.39
CA LEU A 95 -14.10 -5.93 -2.21
C LEU A 95 -14.59 -4.47 -2.18
N ARG A 96 -15.47 -4.11 -3.11
CA ARG A 96 -16.01 -2.74 -3.16
C ARG A 96 -16.79 -2.37 -1.89
N LYS A 97 -17.56 -3.32 -1.30
CA LYS A 97 -18.26 -3.10 -0.03
C LYS A 97 -17.28 -2.91 1.13
N ILE A 98 -16.23 -3.72 1.19
CA ILE A 98 -15.18 -3.61 2.22
C ILE A 98 -14.46 -2.26 2.12
N HIS A 99 -14.06 -1.86 0.90
CA HIS A 99 -13.42 -0.56 0.68
C HIS A 99 -14.34 0.62 1.03
N ALA A 100 -15.65 0.52 0.69
CA ALA A 100 -16.63 1.54 1.02
C ALA A 100 -16.79 1.70 2.54
N LYS A 101 -16.80 0.60 3.29
CA LYS A 101 -16.85 0.63 4.75
C LYS A 101 -15.58 1.26 5.35
N GLY A 102 -14.41 0.94 4.78
CA GLY A 102 -13.16 1.59 5.15
C GLY A 102 -13.17 3.09 4.87
N ALA A 103 -13.68 3.50 3.70
CA ALA A 103 -13.82 4.92 3.34
C ALA A 103 -14.81 5.65 4.26
N GLU A 104 -15.95 5.03 4.61
CA GLU A 104 -16.91 5.60 5.57
C GLU A 104 -16.24 5.86 6.93
N THR A 105 -15.49 4.89 7.45
CA THR A 105 -14.78 5.03 8.73
C THR A 105 -13.71 6.13 8.68
N ILE A 106 -12.93 6.20 7.59
CA ILE A 106 -11.95 7.27 7.38
C ILE A 106 -12.66 8.63 7.32
N GLY A 107 -13.78 8.73 6.58
CA GLY A 107 -14.56 9.95 6.44
C GLY A 107 -14.99 10.54 7.78
N GLN A 108 -15.41 9.71 8.73
CA GLN A 108 -15.78 10.15 10.09
C GLN A 108 -14.63 10.83 10.82
N PHE A 109 -13.39 10.37 10.67
CA PHE A 109 -12.22 11.04 11.24
C PHE A 109 -11.85 12.32 10.50
N LEU A 110 -11.94 12.32 9.16
CA LEU A 110 -11.70 13.52 8.36
C LEU A 110 -12.68 14.65 8.69
N GLU A 111 -13.94 14.31 8.93
CA GLU A 111 -14.99 15.25 9.35
C GLU A 111 -14.68 15.91 10.70
N GLN A 112 -14.05 15.16 11.60
CA GLN A 112 -13.57 15.66 12.90
C GLN A 112 -12.28 16.51 12.76
N GLY A 113 -11.71 16.62 11.56
CA GLY A 113 -10.53 17.44 11.28
C GLY A 113 -9.20 16.70 11.38
N TYR A 114 -9.18 15.39 11.63
CA TYR A 114 -7.94 14.59 11.68
C TYR A 114 -7.33 14.41 10.31
N SER A 115 -6.03 14.61 10.19
CA SER A 115 -5.25 14.20 9.01
C SER A 115 -4.78 12.76 9.16
N ILE A 116 -4.85 12.02 8.06
CA ILE A 116 -4.68 10.57 8.05
C ILE A 116 -3.60 10.16 7.05
N ALA A 117 -2.66 9.33 7.47
CA ALA A 117 -1.70 8.68 6.57
C ALA A 117 -2.08 7.21 6.36
N PHE A 118 -2.50 6.85 5.15
CA PHE A 118 -2.74 5.47 4.76
C PHE A 118 -1.46 4.88 4.17
N LEU A 119 -0.82 3.98 4.89
CA LEU A 119 0.46 3.42 4.49
C LEU A 119 0.29 2.28 3.48
N THR A 120 1.17 2.26 2.48
CA THR A 120 1.24 1.16 1.51
C THR A 120 2.69 0.85 1.14
N ILE A 121 2.99 -0.43 0.86
CA ILE A 121 4.32 -0.86 0.42
C ILE A 121 4.60 -0.33 -0.99
N GLY A 122 5.82 0.06 -1.26
CA GLY A 122 6.24 0.59 -2.56
C GLY A 122 5.66 1.98 -2.82
N ASP A 123 5.06 2.16 -3.98
CA ASP A 123 4.40 3.39 -4.42
C ASP A 123 2.88 3.21 -4.49
N PRO A 124 2.06 4.15 -3.97
CA PRO A 124 0.60 4.07 -4.00
C PRO A 124 0.02 3.93 -5.42
N THR A 125 0.66 4.53 -6.42
CA THR A 125 0.16 4.57 -7.80
C THR A 125 0.42 3.27 -8.56
N VAL A 126 1.22 2.34 -8.00
CA VAL A 126 1.61 1.09 -8.65
C VAL A 126 0.86 -0.10 -8.05
N TYR A 127 -0.29 -0.45 -8.61
CA TYR A 127 -1.13 -1.60 -8.21
C TYR A 127 -1.46 -1.66 -6.71
N SER A 128 -1.64 -0.51 -6.04
CA SER A 128 -2.01 -0.45 -4.64
C SER A 128 -3.52 -0.36 -4.43
N THR A 129 -4.02 -1.07 -3.42
CA THR A 129 -5.44 -1.04 -3.05
C THR A 129 -5.85 0.22 -2.30
N CYS A 130 -4.90 0.96 -1.70
CA CYS A 130 -5.20 2.22 -1.01
C CYS A 130 -5.84 3.25 -1.94
N MET A 131 -5.46 3.26 -3.23
CA MET A 131 -6.02 4.18 -4.23
C MET A 131 -7.53 4.02 -4.44
N TYR A 132 -8.09 2.81 -4.26
CA TYR A 132 -9.54 2.63 -4.32
C TYR A 132 -10.27 3.33 -3.18
N VAL A 133 -9.69 3.32 -1.98
CA VAL A 133 -10.24 4.01 -0.81
C VAL A 133 -10.03 5.51 -0.96
N GLU A 134 -8.86 5.97 -1.41
CA GLU A 134 -8.58 7.38 -1.69
C GLU A 134 -9.59 7.98 -2.66
N GLN A 135 -9.86 7.30 -3.79
CA GLN A 135 -10.85 7.74 -4.77
C GLN A 135 -12.28 7.85 -4.18
N MET A 136 -12.66 6.94 -3.27
CA MET A 136 -13.96 7.02 -2.59
C MET A 136 -14.04 8.22 -1.64
N ILE A 137 -12.96 8.54 -0.94
CA ILE A 137 -12.84 9.70 -0.05
C ILE A 137 -12.89 11.00 -0.86
N GLU A 138 -12.17 11.06 -1.98
CA GLU A 138 -12.21 12.20 -2.91
C GLU A 138 -13.62 12.43 -3.46
N GLN A 139 -14.33 11.37 -3.86
CA GLN A 139 -15.72 11.42 -4.31
C GLN A 139 -16.70 11.92 -3.22
N GLN A 140 -16.38 11.75 -1.96
CA GLN A 140 -17.12 12.29 -0.82
C GLN A 140 -16.81 13.78 -0.56
N GLY A 141 -15.86 14.37 -1.30
CA GLY A 141 -15.49 15.79 -1.20
C GLY A 141 -14.41 16.11 -0.17
N TYR A 142 -13.76 15.10 0.41
CA TYR A 142 -12.64 15.33 1.32
C TYR A 142 -11.32 15.55 0.56
N PRO A 143 -10.41 16.39 1.10
CA PRO A 143 -9.08 16.55 0.54
C PRO A 143 -8.29 15.25 0.58
N VAL A 144 -7.62 14.92 -0.52
CA VAL A 144 -6.73 13.77 -0.62
C VAL A 144 -5.37 14.18 -1.16
N GLY A 145 -4.35 13.39 -0.87
CA GLY A 145 -3.01 13.61 -1.40
C GLY A 145 -2.23 12.30 -1.49
N THR A 146 -1.51 12.10 -2.59
CA THR A 146 -0.66 10.94 -2.79
C THR A 146 0.81 11.30 -2.54
N VAL A 147 1.51 10.47 -1.79
CA VAL A 147 2.93 10.60 -1.49
C VAL A 147 3.65 9.39 -2.08
N SER A 148 4.43 9.63 -3.13
CA SER A 148 5.17 8.58 -3.82
C SER A 148 6.17 7.88 -2.92
N GLY A 149 6.33 6.58 -3.15
CA GLY A 149 7.38 5.74 -2.58
C GLY A 149 8.23 5.11 -3.69
N ILE A 150 9.30 4.43 -3.34
CA ILE A 150 10.14 3.71 -4.30
C ILE A 150 9.48 2.36 -4.63
N PRO A 151 9.15 2.07 -5.91
CA PRO A 151 8.62 0.77 -6.29
C PRO A 151 9.64 -0.36 -6.11
N SER A 152 9.17 -1.57 -5.81
CA SER A 152 10.04 -2.73 -5.53
C SER A 152 10.96 -3.08 -6.70
N PHE A 153 10.53 -2.91 -7.93
CA PHE A 153 11.34 -3.21 -9.11
C PHE A 153 12.51 -2.23 -9.29
N CYS A 154 12.36 -0.94 -8.93
CA CYS A 154 13.45 0.02 -8.91
C CYS A 154 14.49 -0.35 -7.84
N ALA A 155 14.06 -0.71 -6.66
CA ALA A 155 14.97 -1.13 -5.59
C ALA A 155 15.68 -2.46 -5.92
N ALA A 156 14.98 -3.41 -6.57
CA ALA A 156 15.59 -4.66 -7.03
C ALA A 156 16.69 -4.42 -8.07
N ALA A 157 16.43 -3.56 -9.06
CA ALA A 157 17.40 -3.18 -10.07
C ALA A 157 18.64 -2.50 -9.45
N ALA A 158 18.43 -1.55 -8.54
CA ALA A 158 19.50 -0.88 -7.82
C ALA A 158 20.37 -1.87 -6.99
N ARG A 159 19.71 -2.83 -6.30
CA ARG A 159 20.43 -3.86 -5.54
C ARG A 159 21.26 -4.81 -6.40
N LEU A 160 20.83 -5.02 -7.64
CA LEU A 160 21.55 -5.84 -8.62
C LEU A 160 22.60 -5.04 -9.40
N ASN A 161 22.67 -3.72 -9.22
CA ASN A 161 23.47 -2.79 -10.03
C ASN A 161 23.18 -2.96 -11.54
N GLN A 162 21.90 -3.15 -11.87
CA GLN A 162 21.42 -3.33 -13.23
C GLN A 162 20.42 -2.24 -13.60
N PRO A 163 20.52 -1.62 -14.79
CA PRO A 163 19.47 -0.75 -15.29
C PRO A 163 18.21 -1.56 -15.62
N LEU A 164 17.04 -0.95 -15.48
CA LEU A 164 15.77 -1.54 -15.96
C LEU A 164 15.60 -1.41 -17.47
N GLY A 165 16.24 -0.45 -18.09
CA GLY A 165 16.27 -0.24 -19.53
C GLY A 165 17.44 0.64 -19.90
N GLU A 166 17.98 0.45 -21.10
CA GLU A 166 19.08 1.22 -21.66
C GLU A 166 18.65 1.88 -22.97
N GLN A 167 19.11 3.11 -23.20
CA GLN A 167 18.86 3.86 -24.44
C GLN A 167 17.37 3.89 -24.84
N GLU A 168 17.00 3.26 -25.94
CA GLU A 168 15.63 3.22 -26.50
C GLU A 168 14.83 1.99 -26.03
N GLU A 169 15.34 1.19 -25.10
CA GLU A 169 14.67 -0.01 -24.62
C GLU A 169 13.36 0.34 -23.90
N GLN A 170 12.28 -0.34 -24.30
CA GLN A 170 10.98 -0.18 -23.68
C GLN A 170 10.89 -0.95 -22.36
N ILE A 171 10.21 -0.37 -21.37
CA ILE A 171 9.94 -1.01 -20.08
C ILE A 171 8.44 -1.26 -19.95
N HIS A 172 8.05 -2.52 -19.76
CA HIS A 172 6.66 -2.94 -19.60
C HIS A 172 6.39 -3.41 -18.18
N ILE A 173 5.49 -2.74 -17.45
CA ILE A 173 5.06 -3.15 -16.11
C ILE A 173 3.76 -3.93 -16.26
N LEU A 174 3.81 -5.23 -15.98
CA LEU A 174 2.73 -6.18 -16.24
C LEU A 174 2.19 -6.77 -14.93
N PRO A 175 0.86 -6.90 -14.77
CA PRO A 175 0.26 -7.59 -13.63
C PRO A 175 0.36 -9.10 -13.80
N GLY A 176 1.39 -9.72 -13.24
CA GLY A 176 1.65 -11.16 -13.37
C GLY A 176 0.59 -12.08 -12.77
N SER A 177 -0.42 -11.53 -12.06
CA SER A 177 -1.58 -12.28 -11.55
C SER A 177 -2.64 -12.57 -12.63
N TYR A 178 -2.59 -11.91 -13.78
CA TYR A 178 -3.47 -12.10 -14.95
C TYR A 178 -2.72 -12.87 -16.06
N GLU A 179 -3.42 -13.17 -17.16
CA GLU A 179 -2.77 -13.77 -18.33
C GLU A 179 -1.82 -12.75 -18.97
N ALA A 180 -0.54 -12.95 -18.73
CA ALA A 180 0.51 -12.05 -19.22
C ALA A 180 1.01 -12.42 -20.64
N GLY A 181 0.38 -13.37 -21.32
CA GLY A 181 0.86 -13.98 -22.57
C GLY A 181 1.22 -12.96 -23.66
N GLU A 182 0.33 -12.03 -23.97
CA GLU A 182 0.59 -10.98 -24.98
C GLU A 182 1.68 -10.01 -24.51
N GLY A 183 1.65 -9.61 -23.24
CA GLY A 183 2.64 -8.70 -22.66
C GLY A 183 4.06 -9.29 -22.63
N LEU A 184 4.20 -10.62 -22.52
CA LEU A 184 5.50 -11.30 -22.55
C LEU A 184 6.14 -11.32 -23.94
N GLN A 185 5.35 -11.15 -25.00
CA GLN A 185 5.84 -11.11 -26.38
C GLN A 185 6.36 -9.72 -26.80
N LEU A 186 6.11 -8.68 -26.02
CA LEU A 186 6.61 -7.34 -26.30
C LEU A 186 8.14 -7.32 -26.28
N SER A 187 8.76 -6.47 -27.07
CA SER A 187 10.21 -6.25 -27.01
C SER A 187 10.58 -5.45 -25.76
N GLY A 188 11.83 -5.54 -25.28
CA GLY A 188 12.32 -4.79 -24.14
C GLY A 188 12.11 -5.48 -22.78
N THR A 189 12.36 -4.75 -21.71
CA THR A 189 12.31 -5.25 -20.32
C THR A 189 10.89 -5.44 -19.84
N LYS A 190 10.59 -6.59 -19.23
CA LYS A 190 9.29 -6.89 -18.62
C LYS A 190 9.41 -6.99 -17.10
N ILE A 191 8.63 -6.18 -16.41
CA ILE A 191 8.52 -6.18 -14.96
C ILE A 191 7.20 -6.85 -14.59
N LEU A 192 7.27 -8.07 -14.07
CA LEU A 192 6.10 -8.84 -13.69
C LEU A 192 5.77 -8.62 -12.22
N MET A 193 4.72 -7.85 -11.95
CA MET A 193 4.25 -7.54 -10.62
C MET A 193 3.24 -8.58 -10.11
N LYS A 194 3.34 -8.95 -8.81
CA LYS A 194 2.36 -9.85 -8.15
C LYS A 194 2.23 -11.23 -8.82
N THR A 195 3.31 -11.78 -9.33
CA THR A 195 3.35 -13.10 -9.98
C THR A 195 2.96 -14.25 -9.05
N GLY A 196 3.35 -14.19 -7.77
CA GLY A 196 2.95 -15.13 -6.73
C GLY A 196 3.04 -16.60 -7.19
N LYS A 197 1.91 -17.32 -7.16
CA LYS A 197 1.80 -18.74 -7.51
C LYS A 197 2.04 -19.06 -9.01
N LYS A 198 2.05 -18.06 -9.88
CA LYS A 198 2.23 -18.25 -11.33
C LYS A 198 3.69 -18.18 -11.78
N MET A 199 4.65 -17.95 -10.88
CA MET A 199 6.07 -17.82 -11.23
C MET A 199 6.61 -19.04 -12.00
N GLY A 200 6.20 -20.26 -11.61
CA GLY A 200 6.60 -21.48 -12.33
C GLY A 200 6.17 -21.49 -13.79
N GLN A 201 4.91 -21.17 -14.06
CA GLN A 201 4.35 -21.09 -15.43
C GLN A 201 5.03 -19.99 -16.26
N ILE A 202 5.31 -18.84 -15.64
CA ILE A 202 6.01 -17.74 -16.32
C ILE A 202 7.43 -18.14 -16.68
N LYS A 203 8.13 -18.85 -15.79
CA LYS A 203 9.49 -19.35 -16.07
C LYS A 203 9.51 -20.32 -17.24
N GLU A 204 8.55 -21.25 -17.33
CA GLU A 204 8.41 -22.17 -18.47
C GLU A 204 8.13 -21.43 -19.80
N PHE A 205 7.37 -20.35 -19.74
CA PHE A 205 7.06 -19.54 -20.92
C PHE A 205 8.26 -18.71 -21.43
N LEU A 206 9.23 -18.40 -20.57
CA LEU A 206 10.42 -17.61 -20.89
C LEU A 206 11.63 -18.49 -21.30
N GLN A 207 11.52 -19.81 -21.20
CA GLN A 207 12.51 -20.78 -21.69
C GLN A 207 12.21 -21.17 -23.12
#